data_e418ad6a981a0102ad1e9016c9338c13
#
_entry.id   e418ad6a981a0102ad1e9016c9338c13
#
_cell.length_a   1.000
_cell.length_b   1.000
_cell.length_c   1.000
_cell.angle_alpha   90.00
_cell.angle_beta   90.00
_cell.angle_gamma   90.00
#
_symmetry.space_group_name_H-M   'P 1'
#
loop_
_entity.id
_entity.type
_entity.pdbx_description
1 polymer ?
#
loop_
_entity_poly.entity_id
_entity_poly.type
_entity_poly.pdbx_seq_one_letter_code
_entity_poly.pdbx_strand_id
1 'polypeptide(L)'
;MNPLTSIKGTIVSGFVLAILVALYLSPEGSSLIQRNLSVWLHALAGVTWVGLLYYFNFVQVPAMAEALADEGGPGPAAIGKYVAPKALLWFRMSAAVTWLTGAWALSLGYGFTNAFLLKPGAEMIGLGSWLGTIMLFNVWVLIWPNQKKILGMVEASTE
;
A
#
# COMPACT_ATOMS: atom_id res chain seq x y z
N MET A 1 24.80 -20.11 6.50
CA MET A 1 24.49 -18.70 6.87
C MET A 1 23.11 -18.67 7.52
N ASN A 2 22.97 -18.03 8.69
CA ASN A 2 21.66 -17.91 9.35
C ASN A 2 20.84 -16.83 8.64
N PRO A 3 19.67 -17.15 8.04
CA PRO A 3 18.86 -16.16 7.32
C PRO A 3 18.31 -15.06 8.25
N LEU A 4 18.22 -15.34 9.55
CA LEU A 4 17.68 -14.39 10.52
C LEU A 4 18.68 -13.26 10.91
N THR A 5 19.91 -13.30 10.41
CA THR A 5 20.90 -12.23 10.66
C THR A 5 20.80 -11.06 9.71
N SER A 6 19.89 -11.10 8.73
CA SER A 6 19.64 -10.00 7.80
C SER A 6 18.14 -9.68 7.71
N ILE A 7 17.80 -8.41 7.54
CA ILE A 7 16.40 -7.96 7.39
C ILE A 7 15.69 -8.71 6.26
N LYS A 8 16.36 -8.83 5.10
CA LYS A 8 15.80 -9.57 3.94
C LYS A 8 15.58 -11.05 4.26
N GLY A 9 16.55 -11.70 4.92
CA GLY A 9 16.45 -13.10 5.31
C GLY A 9 15.34 -13.33 6.32
N THR A 10 15.19 -12.46 7.31
CA THR A 10 14.11 -12.54 8.31
C THR A 10 12.73 -12.41 7.65
N ILE A 11 12.55 -11.44 6.75
CA ILE A 11 11.30 -11.26 6.01
C ILE A 11 10.98 -12.50 5.17
N VAL A 12 11.93 -12.98 4.38
CA VAL A 12 11.73 -14.18 3.53
C VAL A 12 11.41 -15.40 4.39
N SER A 13 12.14 -15.63 5.49
CA SER A 13 11.87 -16.74 6.40
C SER A 13 10.48 -16.66 7.03
N GLY A 14 10.02 -15.45 7.42
CA GLY A 14 8.67 -15.23 7.92
C GLY A 14 7.59 -15.55 6.89
N PHE A 15 7.77 -15.12 5.64
CA PHE A 15 6.86 -15.46 4.54
C PHE A 15 6.82 -16.97 4.26
N VAL A 16 7.97 -17.63 4.19
CA VAL A 16 8.05 -19.09 3.98
C VAL A 16 7.33 -19.82 5.10
N LEU A 17 7.58 -19.44 6.35
CA LEU A 17 6.90 -20.05 7.50
C LEU A 17 5.38 -19.84 7.44
N ALA A 18 4.92 -18.63 7.12
CA ALA A 18 3.50 -18.34 6.99
C ALA A 18 2.84 -19.19 5.89
N ILE A 19 3.50 -19.35 4.74
CA ILE A 19 3.01 -20.20 3.66
C ILE A 19 2.93 -21.67 4.09
N LEU A 20 3.98 -22.19 4.76
CA LEU A 20 3.99 -23.58 5.25
C LEU A 20 2.87 -23.84 6.27
N VAL A 21 2.64 -22.90 7.19
CA VAL A 21 1.54 -22.99 8.17
C VAL A 21 0.18 -22.94 7.46
N ALA A 22 0.01 -22.04 6.48
CA ALA A 22 -1.22 -21.95 5.70
C ALA A 22 -1.52 -23.26 4.93
N LEU A 23 -0.51 -23.86 4.30
CA LEU A 23 -0.63 -25.14 3.60
C LEU A 23 -0.98 -26.28 4.56
N TYR A 24 -0.36 -26.31 5.74
CA TYR A 24 -0.62 -27.33 6.76
C TYR A 24 -2.05 -27.24 7.33
N LEU A 25 -2.54 -26.02 7.57
CA LEU A 25 -3.87 -25.78 8.15
C LEU A 25 -5.01 -25.81 7.11
N SER A 26 -4.69 -25.87 5.82
CA SER A 26 -5.71 -25.88 4.74
C SER A 26 -5.63 -27.15 3.89
N PRO A 27 -5.92 -28.34 4.47
CA PRO A 27 -5.83 -29.60 3.72
C PRO A 27 -6.86 -29.76 2.61
N GLU A 28 -7.91 -28.95 2.57
CA GLU A 28 -9.02 -29.06 1.63
C GLU A 28 -8.98 -28.04 0.50
N GLY A 29 -8.14 -28.31 -0.49
CA GLY A 29 -8.33 -27.76 -1.84
C GLY A 29 -7.77 -26.37 -2.12
N SER A 30 -7.36 -26.17 -3.37
CA SER A 30 -6.69 -24.98 -3.89
C SER A 30 -7.51 -23.67 -3.80
N SER A 31 -8.83 -23.74 -3.77
CA SER A 31 -9.71 -22.55 -3.75
C SER A 31 -9.72 -21.82 -2.41
N LEU A 32 -9.72 -22.54 -1.29
CA LEU A 32 -9.65 -21.94 0.05
C LEU A 32 -8.27 -21.31 0.29
N ILE A 33 -7.21 -21.98 -0.17
CA ILE A 33 -5.84 -21.43 -0.08
C ILE A 33 -5.74 -20.13 -0.89
N GLN A 34 -6.24 -20.08 -2.10
CA GLN A 34 -6.23 -18.89 -2.95
C GLN A 34 -7.01 -17.74 -2.34
N ARG A 35 -8.20 -18.01 -1.79
CA ARG A 35 -9.02 -17.00 -1.11
C ARG A 35 -8.31 -16.43 0.12
N ASN A 36 -7.81 -17.28 0.99
CA ASN A 36 -7.11 -16.85 2.20
C ASN A 36 -5.83 -16.07 1.85
N LEU A 37 -5.07 -16.51 0.86
CA LEU A 37 -3.87 -15.82 0.39
C LEU A 37 -4.21 -14.44 -0.20
N SER A 38 -5.25 -14.32 -1.00
CA SER A 38 -5.66 -13.04 -1.58
C SER A 38 -6.08 -12.02 -0.51
N VAL A 39 -6.87 -12.46 0.48
CA VAL A 39 -7.28 -11.62 1.61
C VAL A 39 -6.09 -11.22 2.47
N TRP A 40 -5.18 -12.15 2.73
CA TRP A 40 -3.98 -11.89 3.53
C TRP A 40 -3.06 -10.87 2.84
N LEU A 41 -2.80 -11.04 1.55
CA LEU A 41 -2.00 -10.09 0.76
C LEU A 41 -2.68 -8.71 0.68
N HIS A 42 -4.02 -8.68 0.54
CA HIS A 42 -4.79 -7.44 0.55
C HIS A 42 -4.65 -6.70 1.88
N ALA A 43 -4.79 -7.39 2.99
CA ALA A 43 -4.63 -6.81 4.32
C ALA A 43 -3.21 -6.29 4.55
N LEU A 44 -2.18 -7.07 4.19
CA LEU A 44 -0.77 -6.68 4.36
C LEU A 44 -0.41 -5.44 3.53
N ALA A 45 -0.82 -5.43 2.26
CA ALA A 45 -0.62 -4.27 1.39
C ALA A 45 -1.41 -3.05 1.86
N GLY A 46 -2.65 -3.27 2.32
CA GLY A 46 -3.53 -2.23 2.86
C GLY A 46 -2.96 -1.57 4.12
N VAL A 47 -2.43 -2.36 5.05
CA VAL A 47 -1.75 -1.85 6.25
C VAL A 47 -0.53 -1.01 5.86
N THR A 48 0.25 -1.45 4.89
CA THR A 48 1.40 -0.68 4.39
C THR A 48 0.95 0.64 3.77
N TRP A 49 -0.08 0.62 2.93
CA TRP A 49 -0.62 1.81 2.28
C TRP A 49 -1.18 2.82 3.28
N VAL A 50 -2.08 2.39 4.15
CA VAL A 50 -2.70 3.24 5.18
C VAL A 50 -1.65 3.73 6.19
N GLY A 51 -0.72 2.87 6.59
CA GLY A 51 0.37 3.24 7.49
C GLY A 51 1.25 4.36 6.93
N LEU A 52 1.57 4.32 5.63
CA LEU A 52 2.29 5.39 4.96
C LEU A 52 1.46 6.67 4.81
N LEU A 53 0.13 6.56 4.66
CA LEU A 53 -0.75 7.72 4.68
C LEU A 53 -0.70 8.44 6.03
N TYR A 54 -0.76 7.69 7.14
CA TYR A 54 -0.57 8.25 8.49
C TYR A 54 0.83 8.84 8.66
N TYR A 55 1.87 8.15 8.21
CA TYR A 55 3.23 8.64 8.26
C TYR A 55 3.38 10.01 7.56
N PHE A 56 2.84 10.18 6.36
CA PHE A 56 2.91 11.46 5.67
C PHE A 56 2.18 12.56 6.43
N ASN A 57 0.96 12.32 6.91
CA ASN A 57 0.14 13.33 7.53
C ASN A 57 0.57 13.70 8.96
N PHE A 58 1.02 12.73 9.74
CA PHE A 58 1.32 12.93 11.16
C PHE A 58 2.81 13.01 11.49
N VAL A 59 3.69 12.63 10.57
CA VAL A 59 5.14 12.63 10.82
C VAL A 59 5.87 13.49 9.80
N GLN A 60 5.84 13.13 8.51
CA GLN A 60 6.70 13.77 7.53
C GLN A 60 6.33 15.24 7.26
N VAL A 61 5.05 15.53 7.03
CA VAL A 61 4.60 16.90 6.72
C VAL A 61 4.83 17.85 7.91
N PRO A 62 4.44 17.50 9.15
CA PRO A 62 4.77 18.33 10.32
C PRO A 62 6.28 18.53 10.52
N ALA A 63 7.07 17.45 10.46
CA ALA A 63 8.52 17.53 10.62
C ALA A 63 9.20 18.42 9.55
N MET A 64 8.71 18.40 8.31
CA MET A 64 9.20 19.29 7.26
C MET A 64 8.85 20.75 7.54
N ALA A 65 7.65 21.03 8.06
CA ALA A 65 7.24 22.38 8.43
C ALA A 65 8.10 22.93 9.61
N GLU A 66 8.33 22.11 10.63
CA GLU A 66 9.19 22.44 11.76
C GLU A 66 10.64 22.71 11.30
N ALA A 67 11.19 21.85 10.44
CA ALA A 67 12.55 22.01 9.91
C ALA A 67 12.71 23.26 9.01
N LEU A 68 11.64 23.70 8.34
CA LEU A 68 11.65 24.95 7.57
C LEU A 68 11.58 26.20 8.48
N ALA A 69 10.91 26.09 9.62
CA ALA A 69 10.77 27.18 10.58
C ALA A 69 12.03 27.37 11.48
N ASP A 70 12.88 26.36 11.56
CA ASP A 70 14.11 26.38 12.36
C ASP A 70 15.24 27.09 11.58
N GLU A 71 15.40 28.41 11.80
CA GLU A 71 16.40 29.25 11.11
C GLU A 71 17.88 28.84 11.39
N GLY A 72 18.12 28.08 12.46
CA GLY A 72 19.46 27.59 12.81
C GLY A 72 19.70 26.13 12.50
N GLY A 73 18.68 25.44 12.06
CA GLY A 73 18.69 24.00 11.86
C GLY A 73 19.17 23.54 10.47
N PRO A 74 19.30 22.23 10.28
CA PRO A 74 19.77 21.64 9.02
C PRO A 74 18.74 21.73 7.87
N GLY A 75 17.51 22.16 8.14
CA GLY A 75 16.43 22.24 7.18
C GLY A 75 15.90 20.86 6.71
N PRO A 76 14.86 20.82 5.87
CA PRO A 76 14.19 19.58 5.46
C PRO A 76 14.86 18.85 4.27
N ALA A 77 15.96 19.36 3.73
CA ALA A 77 16.57 18.86 2.49
C ALA A 77 16.89 17.34 2.52
N ALA A 78 17.36 16.82 3.66
CA ALA A 78 17.67 15.41 3.82
C ALA A 78 16.42 14.53 3.79
N ILE A 79 15.31 14.98 4.39
CA ILE A 79 14.03 14.28 4.36
C ILE A 79 13.53 14.22 2.92
N GLY A 80 13.53 15.34 2.21
CA GLY A 80 13.11 15.43 0.82
C GLY A 80 13.95 14.58 -0.13
N LYS A 81 15.26 14.53 0.07
CA LYS A 81 16.20 13.82 -0.80
C LYS A 81 16.24 12.30 -0.55
N TYR A 82 16.22 11.85 0.69
CA TYR A 82 16.52 10.46 1.03
C TYR A 82 15.31 9.65 1.51
N VAL A 83 14.36 10.29 2.18
CA VAL A 83 13.19 9.62 2.79
C VAL A 83 11.98 9.69 1.87
N ALA A 84 11.59 10.89 1.43
CA ALA A 84 10.37 11.09 0.66
C ALA A 84 10.28 10.24 -0.62
N PRO A 85 11.32 10.12 -1.48
CA PRO A 85 11.20 9.32 -2.69
C PRO A 85 10.93 7.84 -2.43
N LYS A 86 11.52 7.29 -1.37
CA LYS A 86 11.33 5.88 -0.98
C LYS A 86 9.95 5.66 -0.39
N ALA A 87 9.52 6.52 0.54
CA ALA A 87 8.20 6.44 1.16
C ALA A 87 7.08 6.60 0.12
N LEU A 88 7.22 7.55 -0.82
CA LEU A 88 6.27 7.77 -1.90
C LEU A 88 6.22 6.60 -2.90
N LEU A 89 7.34 5.93 -3.17
CA LEU A 89 7.35 4.72 -3.99
C LEU A 89 6.55 3.60 -3.33
N TRP A 90 6.84 3.29 -2.07
CA TRP A 90 6.11 2.27 -1.33
C TRP A 90 4.63 2.58 -1.20
N PHE A 91 4.28 3.84 -0.98
CA PHE A 91 2.89 4.32 -0.92
C PHE A 91 2.12 4.00 -2.21
N ARG A 92 2.67 4.34 -3.37
CA ARG A 92 2.01 4.07 -4.66
C ARG A 92 1.91 2.58 -4.97
N MET A 93 2.99 1.83 -4.73
CA MET A 93 3.02 0.40 -5.02
C MET A 93 2.10 -0.38 -4.10
N SER A 94 2.06 -0.06 -2.80
CA SER A 94 1.14 -0.70 -1.87
C SER A 94 -0.32 -0.39 -2.20
N ALA A 95 -0.64 0.83 -2.65
CA ALA A 95 -1.99 1.17 -3.13
C ALA A 95 -2.40 0.29 -4.32
N ALA A 96 -1.53 0.11 -5.32
CA ALA A 96 -1.80 -0.73 -6.48
C ALA A 96 -1.97 -2.21 -6.08
N VAL A 97 -1.06 -2.73 -5.23
CA VAL A 97 -1.13 -4.12 -4.76
C VAL A 97 -2.38 -4.36 -3.92
N THR A 98 -2.77 -3.40 -3.06
CA THR A 98 -4.01 -3.48 -2.28
C THR A 98 -5.21 -3.62 -3.21
N TRP A 99 -5.32 -2.78 -4.22
CA TRP A 99 -6.45 -2.84 -5.15
C TRP A 99 -6.48 -4.16 -5.96
N LEU A 100 -5.35 -4.59 -6.51
CA LEU A 100 -5.24 -5.82 -7.30
C LEU A 100 -5.59 -7.06 -6.47
N THR A 101 -5.08 -7.15 -5.25
CA THR A 101 -5.37 -8.27 -4.35
C THR A 101 -6.81 -8.23 -3.84
N GLY A 102 -7.39 -7.04 -3.65
CA GLY A 102 -8.81 -6.86 -3.38
C GLY A 102 -9.70 -7.33 -4.52
N ALA A 103 -9.37 -6.97 -5.77
CA ALA A 103 -10.07 -7.44 -6.96
C ALA A 103 -9.99 -8.97 -7.10
N TRP A 104 -8.82 -9.55 -6.83
CA TRP A 104 -8.64 -11.00 -6.78
C TRP A 104 -9.50 -11.65 -5.68
N ALA A 105 -9.48 -11.13 -4.46
CA ALA A 105 -10.31 -11.64 -3.36
C ALA A 105 -11.82 -11.58 -3.69
N LEU A 106 -12.28 -10.48 -4.32
CA LEU A 106 -13.67 -10.34 -4.78
C LEU A 106 -14.04 -11.41 -5.81
N SER A 107 -13.15 -11.70 -6.75
CA SER A 107 -13.42 -12.70 -7.80
C SER A 107 -13.59 -14.11 -7.24
N LEU A 108 -12.94 -14.42 -6.12
CA LEU A 108 -13.01 -15.70 -5.43
C LEU A 108 -14.15 -15.80 -4.40
N GLY A 109 -14.81 -14.69 -4.08
CA GLY A 109 -15.85 -14.62 -3.06
C GLY A 109 -17.18 -14.11 -3.62
N TYR A 110 -17.45 -12.83 -3.41
CA TYR A 110 -18.73 -12.18 -3.78
C TYR A 110 -18.95 -12.05 -5.30
N GLY A 111 -17.88 -12.14 -6.10
CA GLY A 111 -17.90 -11.81 -7.51
C GLY A 111 -17.65 -10.31 -7.75
N PHE A 112 -16.69 -10.02 -8.63
CA PHE A 112 -16.29 -8.65 -8.96
C PHE A 112 -17.47 -7.79 -9.42
N THR A 113 -18.23 -8.29 -10.40
CA THR A 113 -19.41 -7.59 -10.95
C THR A 113 -20.51 -7.37 -9.91
N ASN A 114 -20.74 -8.35 -9.01
CA ASN A 114 -21.76 -8.23 -7.99
C ASN A 114 -21.43 -7.13 -6.98
N ALA A 115 -20.15 -7.04 -6.56
CA ALA A 115 -19.68 -6.00 -5.66
C ALA A 115 -19.79 -4.61 -6.30
N PHE A 116 -19.25 -4.42 -7.51
CA PHE A 116 -19.28 -3.11 -8.18
C PHE A 116 -20.68 -2.64 -8.58
N LEU A 117 -21.63 -3.56 -8.81
CA LEU A 117 -23.04 -3.23 -9.06
C LEU A 117 -23.89 -3.20 -7.79
N LEU A 118 -23.29 -3.31 -6.61
CA LEU A 118 -23.96 -3.25 -5.30
C LEU A 118 -25.15 -4.23 -5.23
N LYS A 119 -25.00 -5.43 -5.77
CA LYS A 119 -26.08 -6.41 -5.77
C LYS A 119 -26.41 -6.90 -4.35
N PRO A 120 -27.64 -7.39 -4.10
CA PRO A 120 -28.06 -7.91 -2.80
C PRO A 120 -27.04 -8.89 -2.20
N GLY A 121 -26.60 -8.61 -0.97
CA GLY A 121 -25.57 -9.38 -0.25
C GLY A 121 -24.13 -8.99 -0.55
N ALA A 122 -23.89 -8.05 -1.48
CA ALA A 122 -22.56 -7.53 -1.82
C ALA A 122 -22.44 -6.00 -1.64
N GLU A 123 -23.46 -5.34 -1.08
CA GLU A 123 -23.52 -3.88 -1.00
C GLU A 123 -22.35 -3.29 -0.19
N MET A 124 -22.11 -3.84 1.01
CA MET A 124 -21.06 -3.32 1.90
C MET A 124 -19.67 -3.49 1.31
N ILE A 125 -19.37 -4.68 0.76
CA ILE A 125 -18.07 -4.91 0.10
C ILE A 125 -17.94 -4.09 -1.18
N GLY A 126 -19.06 -3.84 -1.87
CA GLY A 126 -19.14 -3.01 -3.05
C GLY A 126 -18.82 -1.54 -2.76
N LEU A 127 -19.37 -0.98 -1.68
CA LEU A 127 -19.00 0.37 -1.22
C LEU A 127 -17.50 0.47 -0.93
N GLY A 128 -16.93 -0.52 -0.21
CA GLY A 128 -15.50 -0.58 0.04
C GLY A 128 -14.67 -0.66 -1.25
N SER A 129 -15.14 -1.41 -2.24
CA SER A 129 -14.48 -1.55 -3.55
C SER A 129 -14.47 -0.25 -4.34
N TRP A 130 -15.59 0.49 -4.34
CA TRP A 130 -15.66 1.83 -4.95
C TRP A 130 -14.76 2.84 -4.25
N LEU A 131 -14.79 2.88 -2.91
CA LEU A 131 -13.90 3.78 -2.14
C LEU A 131 -12.43 3.46 -2.41
N GLY A 132 -12.04 2.18 -2.40
CA GLY A 132 -10.68 1.75 -2.73
C GLY A 132 -10.26 2.13 -4.15
N THR A 133 -11.19 2.06 -5.11
CA THR A 133 -10.93 2.48 -6.51
C THR A 133 -10.73 3.98 -6.62
N ILE A 134 -11.55 4.78 -5.95
CA ILE A 134 -11.41 6.25 -5.90
C ILE A 134 -10.08 6.62 -5.25
N MET A 135 -9.72 5.95 -4.15
CA MET A 135 -8.44 6.20 -3.48
C MET A 135 -7.25 5.84 -4.38
N LEU A 136 -7.29 4.71 -5.09
CA LEU A 136 -6.26 4.35 -6.06
C LEU A 136 -6.14 5.37 -7.19
N PHE A 137 -7.28 5.81 -7.74
CA PHE A 137 -7.32 6.86 -8.75
C PHE A 137 -6.65 8.15 -8.24
N ASN A 138 -6.98 8.58 -7.03
CA ASN A 138 -6.34 9.75 -6.41
C ASN A 138 -4.82 9.60 -6.33
N VAL A 139 -4.33 8.45 -5.91
CA VAL A 139 -2.87 8.19 -5.79
C VAL A 139 -2.17 8.28 -7.13
N TRP A 140 -2.72 7.67 -8.17
CA TRP A 140 -2.02 7.53 -9.46
C TRP A 140 -2.29 8.67 -10.44
N VAL A 141 -3.48 9.26 -10.41
CA VAL A 141 -3.89 10.27 -11.37
C VAL A 141 -3.73 11.68 -10.83
N LEU A 142 -4.01 11.91 -9.55
CA LEU A 142 -3.95 13.25 -8.96
C LEU A 142 -2.65 13.49 -8.19
N ILE A 143 -2.24 12.55 -7.35
CA ILE A 143 -1.09 12.74 -6.46
C ILE A 143 0.22 12.48 -7.21
N TRP A 144 0.33 11.40 -7.97
CA TRP A 144 1.58 11.02 -8.63
C TRP A 144 2.14 12.06 -9.62
N PRO A 145 1.35 12.72 -10.47
CA PRO A 145 1.87 13.79 -11.32
C PRO A 145 2.53 14.93 -10.53
N ASN A 146 1.92 15.31 -9.41
CA ASN A 146 2.47 16.36 -8.54
C ASN A 146 3.73 15.87 -7.79
N GLN A 147 3.75 14.61 -7.35
CA GLN A 147 4.94 14.02 -6.74
C GLN A 147 6.14 14.02 -7.70
N LYS A 148 5.93 13.75 -8.99
CA LYS A 148 7.00 13.82 -10.00
C LYS A 148 7.64 15.21 -10.09
N LYS A 149 6.84 16.27 -9.96
CA LYS A 149 7.34 17.66 -9.94
C LYS A 149 8.16 17.91 -8.67
N ILE A 150 7.66 17.52 -7.51
CA ILE A 150 8.36 17.67 -6.22
C ILE A 150 9.69 16.89 -6.20
N LEU A 151 9.73 15.72 -6.82
CA LEU A 151 10.93 14.88 -6.90
C LEU A 151 11.92 15.32 -8.00
N GLY A 152 11.62 16.40 -8.74
CA GLY A 152 12.46 16.89 -9.84
C GLY A 152 12.53 15.94 -11.03
N MET A 153 11.56 15.04 -11.19
CA MET A 153 11.49 14.10 -12.32
C MET A 153 10.85 14.73 -13.56
N VAL A 154 10.14 15.82 -13.39
CA VAL A 154 9.49 16.62 -14.44
C VAL A 154 9.63 18.08 -14.05
N GLU A 155 9.90 18.96 -15.03
CA GLU A 155 9.93 20.40 -14.80
C GLU A 155 8.57 20.91 -14.29
N ALA A 156 8.60 21.68 -13.19
CA ALA A 156 7.41 22.37 -12.72
C ALA A 156 7.16 23.57 -13.63
N SER A 157 6.00 23.63 -14.32
CA SER A 157 5.61 24.86 -15.01
C SER A 157 5.44 25.95 -13.95
N THR A 158 6.11 27.05 -14.14
CA THR A 158 5.91 28.30 -13.38
C THR A 158 4.65 28.98 -13.90
N GLU A 159 3.48 28.51 -13.51
CA GLU A 159 2.21 29.24 -13.58
C GLU A 159 1.69 29.47 -12.18
#